data_d7d77a46118cafa2e1e04824385f8407
#
_entry.id   d7d77a46118cafa2e1e04824385f8407
#
_cell.length_a   1.000
_cell.length_b   1.000
_cell.length_c   1.000
_cell.angle_alpha   90.00
_cell.angle_beta   90.00
_cell.angle_gamma   90.00
#
_symmetry.space_group_name_H-M   'P 1'
#
loop_
_entity.id
_entity.type
_entity.pdbx_description
1 polymer ?
#
loop_
_entity_poly.entity_id
_entity_poly.type
_entity_poly.pdbx_seq_one_letter_code
_entity_poly.pdbx_strand_id
1 'polypeptide(L)'
;MKAFDTANHELLFKLLSKFGAPDHLIDVIRRLHHDTEIKIKVGKEERHIPCSVGAKQGDNMAPVLFLFLMQAMAEALEKKWSENEIDIPQFRHFEQTHRGKLLGQAWNTSGKMFELYYLLYIDDGSFIFTSRRDMVRASRLIHGTMARFGLIMHIGRDGKPSKTEAMYHPPSLKECQDQPDDTPEEATCTVADGYITFTRKFKY
;
A
#
# COMPACT_ATOMS: atom_id res chain seq x y z
N MET A 1 5.42 5.95 -12.99
CA MET A 1 4.18 6.71 -12.86
C MET A 1 3.96 6.92 -11.39
N LYS A 2 3.70 8.13 -10.94
CA LYS A 2 3.57 8.42 -9.51
C LYS A 2 2.11 8.18 -9.11
N ALA A 3 1.85 7.62 -7.93
CA ALA A 3 0.51 7.25 -7.49
C ALA A 3 -0.49 8.42 -7.51
N PHE A 4 -0.03 9.62 -7.14
CA PHE A 4 -0.84 10.84 -7.20
C PHE A 4 -1.30 11.19 -8.61
N ASP A 5 -0.51 10.86 -9.65
CA ASP A 5 -0.82 11.22 -11.04
C ASP A 5 -1.89 10.30 -11.67
N THR A 6 -2.29 9.22 -10.96
CA THR A 6 -3.26 8.23 -11.47
C THR A 6 -4.61 8.25 -10.76
N ALA A 7 -4.76 9.06 -9.71
CA ALA A 7 -6.01 9.14 -8.95
C ALA A 7 -7.17 9.59 -9.86
N ASN A 8 -8.21 8.76 -9.97
CA ASN A 8 -9.40 9.09 -10.75
C ASN A 8 -10.32 10.03 -9.97
N HIS A 9 -10.62 11.20 -10.52
CA HIS A 9 -11.42 12.25 -9.86
C HIS A 9 -12.85 11.76 -9.56
N GLU A 10 -13.51 11.10 -10.49
CA GLU A 10 -14.87 10.60 -10.29
C GLU A 10 -14.96 9.53 -9.20
N LEU A 11 -13.97 8.63 -9.15
CA LEU A 11 -13.87 7.68 -8.06
C LEU A 11 -13.67 8.39 -6.73
N LEU A 12 -12.78 9.37 -6.68
CA LEU A 12 -12.49 10.16 -5.49
C LEU A 12 -13.75 10.86 -4.96
N PHE A 13 -14.53 11.53 -5.81
CA PHE A 13 -15.78 12.20 -5.39
C PHE A 13 -16.81 11.22 -4.85
N LYS A 14 -16.94 10.03 -5.46
CA LYS A 14 -17.79 8.96 -4.94
C LYS A 14 -17.32 8.44 -3.57
N LEU A 15 -16.02 8.32 -3.36
CA LEU A 15 -15.45 7.90 -2.08
C LEU A 15 -15.71 8.96 -1.01
N LEU A 16 -15.46 10.23 -1.29
CA LEU A 16 -15.75 11.32 -0.36
C LEU A 16 -17.21 11.31 0.11
N SER A 17 -18.14 11.14 -0.82
CA SER A 17 -19.57 11.00 -0.48
C SER A 17 -19.82 9.80 0.44
N LYS A 18 -19.22 8.64 0.15
CA LYS A 18 -19.35 7.44 1.01
C LYS A 18 -18.74 7.61 2.40
N PHE A 19 -17.68 8.39 2.53
CA PHE A 19 -17.09 8.76 3.82
C PHE A 19 -17.86 9.87 4.54
N GLY A 20 -18.98 10.33 3.99
CA GLY A 20 -19.87 11.30 4.61
C GLY A 20 -19.47 12.76 4.43
N ALA A 21 -18.60 13.06 3.46
CA ALA A 21 -18.32 14.45 3.12
C ALA A 21 -19.60 15.15 2.62
N PRO A 22 -19.91 16.37 3.11
CA PRO A 22 -21.08 17.11 2.66
C PRO A 22 -21.05 17.43 1.16
N ASP A 23 -22.18 17.36 0.49
CA ASP A 23 -22.28 17.56 -0.97
C ASP A 23 -21.70 18.91 -1.41
N HIS A 24 -21.95 19.98 -0.67
CA HIS A 24 -21.39 21.29 -1.00
C HIS A 24 -19.86 21.34 -0.98
N LEU A 25 -19.22 20.55 -0.09
CA LEU A 25 -17.76 20.43 -0.04
C LEU A 25 -17.26 19.64 -1.25
N ILE A 26 -17.94 18.53 -1.60
CA ILE A 26 -17.60 17.73 -2.79
C ILE A 26 -17.71 18.57 -4.05
N ASP A 27 -18.74 19.43 -4.15
CA ASP A 27 -18.92 20.33 -5.30
C ASP A 27 -17.82 21.39 -5.39
N VAL A 28 -17.36 21.93 -4.26
CA VAL A 28 -16.19 22.83 -4.24
C VAL A 28 -14.95 22.12 -4.74
N ILE A 29 -14.67 20.91 -4.21
CA ILE A 29 -13.52 20.11 -4.62
C ILE A 29 -13.61 19.77 -6.13
N ARG A 30 -14.79 19.40 -6.61
CA ARG A 30 -15.03 19.11 -8.03
C ARG A 30 -14.72 20.32 -8.91
N ARG A 31 -15.19 21.52 -8.55
CA ARG A 31 -14.90 22.75 -9.28
C ARG A 31 -13.42 23.09 -9.32
N LEU A 32 -12.68 22.82 -8.25
CA LEU A 32 -11.23 23.04 -8.20
C LEU A 32 -10.44 22.05 -9.09
N HIS A 33 -11.03 20.90 -9.44
CA HIS A 33 -10.43 19.89 -10.31
C HIS A 33 -11.03 19.92 -11.74
N HIS A 34 -12.08 20.70 -11.96
CA HIS A 34 -12.71 20.85 -13.28
C HIS A 34 -11.84 21.75 -14.17
N ASP A 35 -11.70 21.36 -15.44
CA ASP A 35 -10.96 22.12 -16.47
C ASP A 35 -9.54 22.52 -16.06
N THR A 36 -8.87 21.68 -15.28
CA THR A 36 -7.46 21.89 -14.96
C THR A 36 -6.58 21.54 -16.16
N GLU A 37 -5.62 22.43 -16.46
CA GLU A 37 -4.67 22.27 -17.56
C GLU A 37 -3.23 22.34 -17.06
N ILE A 38 -2.37 21.55 -17.68
CA ILE A 38 -0.92 21.65 -17.51
C ILE A 38 -0.38 22.52 -18.64
N LYS A 39 0.23 23.65 -18.29
CA LYS A 39 0.92 24.50 -19.25
C LYS A 39 2.37 24.06 -19.39
N ILE A 40 2.77 23.70 -20.58
CA ILE A 40 4.16 23.40 -20.92
C ILE A 40 4.69 24.51 -21.78
N LYS A 41 5.76 25.19 -21.35
CA LYS A 41 6.43 26.25 -22.10
C LYS A 41 7.85 25.81 -22.43
N VAL A 42 8.14 25.81 -23.75
CA VAL A 42 9.48 25.49 -24.27
C VAL A 42 9.89 26.67 -25.20
N GLY A 43 10.78 27.51 -24.69
CA GLY A 43 11.17 28.73 -25.38
C GLY A 43 10.00 29.72 -25.52
N LYS A 44 9.58 30.00 -26.76
CA LYS A 44 8.43 30.87 -27.08
C LYS A 44 7.12 30.10 -27.31
N GLU A 45 7.17 28.77 -27.37
CA GLU A 45 5.98 27.92 -27.56
C GLU A 45 5.34 27.56 -26.24
N GLU A 46 4.02 27.65 -26.19
CA GLU A 46 3.21 27.25 -25.04
C GLU A 46 2.17 26.22 -25.50
N ARG A 47 2.03 25.12 -24.76
CA ARG A 47 1.00 24.11 -24.98
C ARG A 47 0.23 23.85 -23.70
N HIS A 48 -1.08 23.66 -23.84
CA HIS A 48 -2.02 23.34 -22.80
C HIS A 48 -2.43 21.88 -22.94
N ILE A 49 -2.31 21.12 -21.88
CA ILE A 49 -2.70 19.71 -21.83
C ILE A 49 -3.80 19.57 -20.77
N PRO A 50 -5.01 19.13 -21.15
CA PRO A 50 -6.07 18.88 -20.18
C PRO A 50 -5.65 17.83 -19.15
N CYS A 51 -5.94 18.07 -17.87
CA CYS A 51 -5.62 17.18 -16.77
C CYS A 51 -6.93 16.66 -16.14
N SER A 52 -7.37 15.47 -16.57
CA SER A 52 -8.61 14.83 -16.09
C SER A 52 -8.39 13.80 -14.98
N VAL A 53 -7.15 13.52 -14.63
CA VAL A 53 -6.74 12.55 -13.62
C VAL A 53 -5.58 13.08 -12.79
N GLY A 54 -5.42 12.54 -11.59
CA GLY A 54 -4.32 12.87 -10.70
C GLY A 54 -4.63 14.00 -9.73
N ALA A 55 -3.91 13.99 -8.62
CA ALA A 55 -3.93 15.05 -7.65
C ALA A 55 -2.72 15.96 -7.87
N LYS A 56 -2.95 17.27 -8.01
CA LYS A 56 -1.91 18.25 -8.33
C LYS A 56 -0.80 18.26 -7.27
N GLN A 57 0.42 17.95 -7.68
CA GLN A 57 1.57 18.04 -6.80
C GLN A 57 1.79 19.48 -6.32
N GLY A 58 1.93 19.65 -5.00
CA GLY A 58 2.05 20.99 -4.37
C GLY A 58 0.71 21.60 -3.96
N ASP A 59 -0.40 20.95 -4.21
CA ASP A 59 -1.69 21.29 -3.62
C ASP A 59 -1.79 20.72 -2.20
N ASN A 60 -2.12 21.55 -1.22
CA ASN A 60 -2.29 21.12 0.17
C ASN A 60 -3.46 20.14 0.37
N MET A 61 -4.40 20.10 -0.56
CA MET A 61 -5.56 19.22 -0.53
C MET A 61 -5.24 17.83 -1.09
N ALA A 62 -4.32 17.73 -2.05
CA ALA A 62 -3.99 16.48 -2.73
C ALA A 62 -3.60 15.33 -1.79
N PRO A 63 -2.73 15.51 -0.77
CA PRO A 63 -2.42 14.45 0.18
C PRO A 63 -3.63 13.95 0.96
N VAL A 64 -4.52 14.87 1.38
CA VAL A 64 -5.73 14.52 2.13
C VAL A 64 -6.69 13.71 1.27
N LEU A 65 -6.92 14.14 0.03
CA LEU A 65 -7.78 13.43 -0.92
C LEU A 65 -7.22 12.03 -1.24
N PHE A 66 -5.91 11.93 -1.36
CA PHE A 66 -5.23 10.64 -1.59
C PHE A 66 -5.38 9.68 -0.41
N LEU A 67 -5.37 10.19 0.84
CA LEU A 67 -5.62 9.36 2.03
C LEU A 67 -7.02 8.72 2.01
N PHE A 68 -8.06 9.41 1.55
CA PHE A 68 -9.38 8.81 1.38
C PHE A 68 -9.37 7.66 0.37
N LEU A 69 -8.62 7.81 -0.73
CA LEU A 69 -8.45 6.76 -1.72
C LEU A 69 -7.72 5.54 -1.11
N MET A 70 -6.64 5.78 -0.38
CA MET A 70 -5.86 4.72 0.29
C MET A 70 -6.68 4.03 1.37
N GLN A 71 -7.47 4.77 2.16
CA GLN A 71 -8.34 4.19 3.17
C GLN A 71 -9.40 3.28 2.55
N ALA A 72 -10.07 3.73 1.50
CA ALA A 72 -11.05 2.91 0.81
C ALA A 72 -10.45 1.65 0.19
N MET A 73 -9.23 1.76 -0.35
CA MET A 73 -8.48 0.61 -0.86
C MET A 73 -8.14 -0.37 0.26
N ALA A 74 -7.70 0.12 1.41
CA ALA A 74 -7.36 -0.70 2.57
C ALA A 74 -8.57 -1.47 3.10
N GLU A 75 -9.72 -0.81 3.29
CA GLU A 75 -10.97 -1.46 3.69
C GLU A 75 -11.42 -2.54 2.68
N ALA A 76 -11.24 -2.27 1.37
CA ALA A 76 -11.53 -3.25 0.34
C ALA A 76 -10.57 -4.46 0.37
N LEU A 77 -9.32 -4.25 0.77
CA LEU A 77 -8.34 -5.33 0.98
C LEU A 77 -8.67 -6.17 2.20
N GLU A 78 -8.97 -5.56 3.34
CA GLU A 78 -9.36 -6.27 4.57
C GLU A 78 -10.54 -7.19 4.31
N LYS A 79 -11.57 -6.67 3.62
CA LYS A 79 -12.72 -7.49 3.21
C LYS A 79 -12.31 -8.68 2.35
N LYS A 80 -11.47 -8.46 1.33
CA LYS A 80 -11.00 -9.54 0.45
C LYS A 80 -10.14 -10.55 1.18
N TRP A 81 -9.32 -10.13 2.12
CA TRP A 81 -8.51 -11.04 2.92
C TRP A 81 -9.39 -11.94 3.78
N SER A 82 -10.41 -11.38 4.43
CA SER A 82 -11.42 -12.16 5.15
C SER A 82 -12.15 -13.15 4.24
N GLU A 83 -12.62 -12.71 3.07
CA GLU A 83 -13.31 -13.56 2.09
C GLU A 83 -12.43 -14.70 1.52
N ASN A 84 -11.11 -14.52 1.52
CA ASN A 84 -10.13 -15.47 1.00
C ASN A 84 -9.36 -16.21 2.12
N GLU A 85 -9.81 -16.09 3.36
CA GLU A 85 -9.19 -16.77 4.51
C GLU A 85 -7.67 -16.53 4.60
N ILE A 86 -7.24 -15.28 4.37
CA ILE A 86 -5.86 -14.86 4.58
C ILE A 86 -5.67 -14.63 6.07
N ASP A 87 -4.72 -15.34 6.65
CA ASP A 87 -4.41 -15.24 8.07
C ASP A 87 -3.64 -13.95 8.38
N ILE A 88 -4.18 -13.15 9.31
CA ILE A 88 -3.62 -11.85 9.71
C ILE A 88 -2.86 -12.01 11.02
N PRO A 89 -1.63 -11.50 11.08
CA PRO A 89 -0.82 -11.62 12.28
C PRO A 89 -1.42 -10.87 13.46
N GLN A 90 -1.47 -11.56 14.58
CA GLN A 90 -1.89 -11.02 15.86
C GLN A 90 -0.69 -10.70 16.72
N PHE A 91 -0.65 -9.49 17.23
CA PHE A 91 0.40 -9.02 18.14
C PHE A 91 -0.19 -8.73 19.50
N ARG A 92 0.65 -8.88 20.51
CA ARG A 92 0.28 -8.56 21.88
C ARG A 92 1.02 -7.31 22.34
N HIS A 93 0.28 -6.28 22.70
CA HIS A 93 0.86 -5.07 23.29
C HIS A 93 1.00 -5.25 24.80
N PHE A 94 2.20 -5.01 25.30
CA PHE A 94 2.49 -5.05 26.72
C PHE A 94 2.78 -3.62 27.20
N GLU A 95 2.01 -3.15 28.15
CA GLU A 95 2.35 -1.94 28.89
C GLU A 95 3.42 -2.27 29.92
N GLN A 96 4.66 -1.93 29.65
CA GLN A 96 5.73 -1.99 30.61
C GLN A 96 6.10 -0.60 31.08
N THR A 97 5.86 -0.29 32.35
CA THR A 97 6.27 0.97 32.94
C THR A 97 7.82 1.05 32.98
N HIS A 98 8.35 2.26 32.83
CA HIS A 98 9.80 2.50 32.93
C HIS A 98 10.40 1.96 34.26
N ARG A 99 9.62 2.02 35.34
CA ARG A 99 9.95 1.50 36.66
C ARG A 99 10.03 -0.02 36.69
N GLY A 100 9.12 -0.70 35.99
CA GLY A 100 9.13 -2.17 35.89
C GLY A 100 10.36 -2.70 35.16
N LYS A 101 10.84 -2.00 34.13
CA LYS A 101 12.10 -2.33 33.43
C LYS A 101 13.31 -2.26 34.34
N LEU A 102 13.43 -1.19 35.14
CA LEU A 102 14.54 -0.97 36.09
C LEU A 102 14.56 -2.00 37.20
N LEU A 103 13.41 -2.50 37.61
CA LEU A 103 13.28 -3.47 38.70
C LEU A 103 13.34 -4.93 38.22
N GLY A 104 13.58 -5.17 36.91
CA GLY A 104 13.65 -6.52 36.35
C GLY A 104 12.36 -7.32 36.49
N GLN A 105 11.22 -6.65 36.63
CA GLN A 105 9.91 -7.32 36.71
C GLN A 105 9.60 -8.10 35.45
N ALA A 106 9.03 -9.28 35.59
CA ALA A 106 8.56 -10.10 34.48
C ALA A 106 7.54 -9.30 33.63
N TRP A 107 7.58 -9.56 32.32
CA TRP A 107 6.63 -8.95 31.38
C TRP A 107 5.20 -9.32 31.78
N ASN A 108 4.34 -8.32 31.83
CA ASN A 108 2.93 -8.56 32.04
C ASN A 108 2.36 -9.35 30.85
N THR A 109 1.99 -10.61 31.08
CA THR A 109 1.46 -11.49 30.03
C THR A 109 0.00 -11.19 29.67
N SER A 110 -0.66 -10.28 30.38
CA SER A 110 -2.06 -9.89 30.16
C SER A 110 -2.26 -8.76 29.14
N GLY A 111 -1.29 -8.52 28.25
CA GLY A 111 -1.36 -7.48 27.22
C GLY A 111 -2.55 -7.66 26.26
N LYS A 112 -3.02 -6.55 25.71
CA LYS A 112 -4.10 -6.53 24.70
C LYS A 112 -3.61 -7.10 23.38
N MET A 113 -4.39 -7.99 22.78
CA MET A 113 -4.16 -8.47 21.42
C MET A 113 -4.69 -7.45 20.41
N PHE A 114 -3.98 -7.28 19.31
CA PHE A 114 -4.41 -6.50 18.16
C PHE A 114 -3.94 -7.16 16.87
N GLU A 115 -4.66 -6.94 15.80
CA GLU A 115 -4.31 -7.38 14.46
C GLU A 115 -3.58 -6.26 13.73
N LEU A 116 -2.53 -6.61 13.00
CA LEU A 116 -1.78 -5.66 12.17
C LEU A 116 -1.84 -6.12 10.71
N TYR A 117 -2.65 -5.46 9.94
CA TYR A 117 -2.85 -5.75 8.52
C TYR A 117 -1.78 -5.12 7.65
N TYR A 118 -1.50 -3.86 7.89
CA TYR A 118 -0.59 -3.06 7.06
C TYR A 118 -0.12 -1.81 7.80
N LEU A 119 0.96 -1.24 7.28
CA LEU A 119 1.43 0.10 7.60
C LEU A 119 1.46 0.90 6.30
N LEU A 120 0.78 2.03 6.27
CA LEU A 120 0.71 2.90 5.11
C LEU A 120 1.39 4.24 5.42
N TYR A 121 2.25 4.67 4.49
CA TYR A 121 2.84 6.01 4.53
C TYR A 121 2.74 6.62 3.13
N ILE A 122 1.72 7.45 2.94
CA ILE A 122 1.35 8.08 1.66
C ILE A 122 1.07 6.99 0.60
N ASP A 123 1.99 6.75 -0.33
CA ASP A 123 1.90 5.74 -1.40
C ASP A 123 2.71 4.47 -1.10
N ASP A 124 3.52 4.48 -0.06
CA ASP A 124 4.24 3.31 0.40
C ASP A 124 3.38 2.46 1.35
N GLY A 125 3.27 1.18 1.05
CA GLY A 125 2.53 0.22 1.86
C GLY A 125 3.40 -0.96 2.26
N SER A 126 3.39 -1.28 3.56
CA SER A 126 3.99 -2.51 4.10
C SER A 126 2.89 -3.41 4.61
N PHE A 127 2.85 -4.65 4.14
CA PHE A 127 1.86 -5.65 4.49
C PHE A 127 2.53 -6.82 5.20
N ILE A 128 1.90 -7.32 6.25
CA ILE A 128 2.47 -8.35 7.13
C ILE A 128 1.57 -9.58 7.08
N PHE A 129 2.16 -10.77 6.92
CA PHE A 129 1.46 -12.03 6.82
C PHE A 129 2.11 -13.08 7.72
N THR A 130 1.33 -14.08 8.16
CA THR A 130 1.79 -15.15 9.03
C THR A 130 2.52 -16.26 8.28
N SER A 131 2.24 -16.40 6.97
CA SER A 131 2.83 -17.44 6.14
C SER A 131 3.24 -16.94 4.76
N ARG A 132 4.24 -17.62 4.14
CA ARG A 132 4.64 -17.38 2.75
C ARG A 132 3.46 -17.60 1.79
N ARG A 133 2.63 -18.62 2.04
CA ARG A 133 1.44 -18.94 1.24
C ARG A 133 0.47 -17.77 1.21
N ASP A 134 0.16 -17.20 2.37
CA ASP A 134 -0.78 -16.09 2.49
C ASP A 134 -0.19 -14.81 1.91
N MET A 135 1.11 -14.55 2.07
CA MET A 135 1.79 -13.46 1.43
C MET A 135 1.67 -13.52 -0.11
N VAL A 136 1.88 -14.69 -0.73
CA VAL A 136 1.76 -14.87 -2.19
C VAL A 136 0.32 -14.66 -2.66
N ARG A 137 -0.67 -15.22 -1.95
CA ARG A 137 -2.10 -15.06 -2.26
C ARG A 137 -2.52 -13.59 -2.10
N ALA A 138 -2.15 -12.98 -1.00
CA ALA A 138 -2.45 -11.59 -0.68
C ALA A 138 -1.81 -10.62 -1.68
N SER A 139 -0.59 -10.86 -2.15
CA SER A 139 0.08 -10.02 -3.15
C SER A 139 -0.73 -9.92 -4.45
N ARG A 140 -1.36 -11.00 -4.87
CA ARG A 140 -2.27 -11.02 -6.03
C ARG A 140 -3.54 -10.21 -5.78
N LEU A 141 -4.10 -10.33 -4.58
CA LEU A 141 -5.28 -9.56 -4.17
C LEU A 141 -4.97 -8.06 -4.06
N ILE A 142 -3.80 -7.71 -3.52
CA ILE A 142 -3.30 -6.33 -3.44
C ILE A 142 -3.19 -5.75 -4.84
N HIS A 143 -2.47 -6.42 -5.75
CA HIS A 143 -2.30 -5.97 -7.13
C HIS A 143 -3.65 -5.72 -7.81
N GLY A 144 -4.57 -6.70 -7.78
CA GLY A 144 -5.88 -6.58 -8.40
C GLY A 144 -6.77 -5.51 -7.75
N THR A 145 -6.62 -5.28 -6.44
CA THR A 145 -7.38 -4.23 -5.76
C THR A 145 -6.82 -2.86 -6.10
N MET A 146 -5.51 -2.65 -6.02
CA MET A 146 -4.87 -1.40 -6.43
C MET A 146 -5.28 -0.99 -7.85
N ALA A 147 -5.27 -1.94 -8.80
CA ALA A 147 -5.69 -1.68 -10.19
C ALA A 147 -7.15 -1.18 -10.28
N ARG A 148 -8.07 -1.71 -9.47
CA ARG A 148 -9.47 -1.24 -9.41
C ARG A 148 -9.61 0.18 -8.89
N PHE A 149 -8.67 0.64 -8.05
CA PHE A 149 -8.61 2.01 -7.56
C PHE A 149 -7.78 2.95 -8.44
N GLY A 150 -7.33 2.46 -9.62
CA GLY A 150 -6.50 3.23 -10.54
C GLY A 150 -5.05 3.35 -10.09
N LEU A 151 -4.63 2.59 -9.07
CA LEU A 151 -3.27 2.56 -8.56
C LEU A 151 -2.47 1.45 -9.24
N ILE A 152 -1.19 1.70 -9.49
CA ILE A 152 -0.31 0.76 -10.16
C ILE A 152 0.74 0.24 -9.19
N MET A 153 0.64 -1.04 -8.83
CA MET A 153 1.68 -1.73 -8.09
C MET A 153 2.88 -1.96 -9.01
N HIS A 154 4.06 -1.57 -8.58
CA HIS A 154 5.27 -1.74 -9.38
C HIS A 154 5.80 -3.17 -9.23
N ILE A 155 5.53 -4.00 -10.21
CA ILE A 155 6.03 -5.38 -10.31
C ILE A 155 7.09 -5.49 -11.41
N GLY A 156 7.98 -6.48 -11.32
CA GLY A 156 8.99 -6.75 -12.34
C GLY A 156 8.35 -7.29 -13.61
N ARG A 157 8.80 -6.81 -14.78
CA ARG A 157 8.34 -7.24 -16.12
C ARG A 157 9.44 -7.03 -17.13
N ASP A 158 9.49 -7.87 -18.16
CA ASP A 158 10.35 -7.69 -19.33
C ASP A 158 11.84 -7.42 -18.97
N GLY A 159 12.37 -8.14 -17.99
CA GLY A 159 13.74 -7.98 -17.53
C GLY A 159 13.99 -6.74 -16.63
N LYS A 160 12.95 -5.95 -16.32
CA LYS A 160 13.05 -4.83 -15.37
C LYS A 160 12.72 -5.34 -13.97
N PRO A 161 13.53 -4.98 -12.95
CA PRO A 161 13.31 -5.44 -11.58
C PRO A 161 12.02 -4.85 -10.98
N SER A 162 11.42 -5.60 -10.07
CA SER A 162 10.33 -5.10 -9.21
C SER A 162 10.88 -4.07 -8.22
N LYS A 163 10.08 -3.00 -7.96
CA LYS A 163 10.29 -2.12 -6.80
C LYS A 163 9.50 -2.59 -5.59
N THR A 164 8.47 -3.42 -5.81
CA THR A 164 7.78 -4.10 -4.72
C THR A 164 8.59 -5.31 -4.34
N GLU A 165 8.96 -5.38 -3.08
CA GLU A 165 9.78 -6.45 -2.54
C GLU A 165 9.00 -7.22 -1.48
N ALA A 166 9.30 -8.50 -1.32
CA ALA A 166 8.77 -9.34 -0.27
C ALA A 166 9.93 -9.89 0.58
N MET A 167 9.74 -9.96 1.88
CA MET A 167 10.69 -10.58 2.81
C MET A 167 9.99 -11.72 3.53
N TYR A 168 10.65 -12.87 3.56
CA TYR A 168 10.17 -14.04 4.27
C TYR A 168 11.18 -14.45 5.34
N HIS A 169 10.69 -14.59 6.57
CA HIS A 169 11.44 -15.12 7.69
C HIS A 169 10.85 -16.48 8.08
N PRO A 170 11.51 -17.59 7.73
CA PRO A 170 11.01 -18.90 8.08
C PRO A 170 11.04 -19.13 9.61
N PRO A 171 10.13 -19.95 10.15
CA PRO A 171 9.98 -20.13 11.58
C PRO A 171 11.15 -20.88 12.23
N SER A 172 12.01 -21.55 11.45
CA SER A 172 13.17 -22.27 11.97
C SER A 172 14.48 -21.84 11.29
N LEU A 173 15.56 -21.83 12.06
CA LEU A 173 16.91 -21.57 11.53
C LEU A 173 17.32 -22.59 10.46
N LYS A 174 16.81 -23.83 10.55
CA LYS A 174 17.09 -24.90 9.61
C LYS A 174 16.48 -24.62 8.24
N GLU A 175 15.21 -24.14 8.20
CA GLU A 175 14.57 -23.70 6.97
C GLU A 175 15.23 -22.46 6.36
N CYS A 176 15.88 -21.61 7.19
CA CYS A 176 16.69 -20.49 6.69
C CYS A 176 17.95 -20.96 6.00
N GLN A 177 18.55 -22.08 6.42
CA GLN A 177 19.80 -22.61 5.86
C GLN A 177 19.55 -23.43 4.60
N ASP A 178 18.39 -24.06 4.50
CA ASP A 178 18.00 -24.92 3.38
C ASP A 178 17.39 -24.14 2.19
N GLN A 179 17.17 -22.82 2.34
CA GLN A 179 16.72 -21.99 1.21
C GLN A 179 17.93 -21.57 0.37
N PRO A 180 18.04 -22.07 -0.87
CA PRO A 180 19.13 -21.67 -1.76
C PRO A 180 19.04 -20.18 -2.05
N ASP A 181 20.17 -19.48 -1.89
CA ASP A 181 20.30 -18.04 -2.02
C ASP A 181 20.03 -17.50 -3.43
N ASP A 182 20.05 -18.38 -4.46
CA ASP A 182 20.24 -17.98 -5.85
C ASP A 182 19.37 -18.71 -6.87
N THR A 183 18.29 -19.40 -6.50
CA THR A 183 17.41 -19.97 -7.52
C THR A 183 16.35 -18.93 -7.94
N PRO A 184 16.33 -18.51 -9.22
CA PRO A 184 15.40 -17.49 -9.72
C PRO A 184 13.92 -17.83 -9.48
N GLU A 185 13.56 -19.11 -9.47
CA GLU A 185 12.20 -19.58 -9.26
C GLU A 185 11.72 -19.42 -7.79
N GLU A 186 12.62 -19.49 -6.82
CA GLU A 186 12.30 -19.31 -5.40
C GLU A 186 12.46 -17.86 -4.91
N ALA A 187 13.20 -17.05 -5.65
CA ALA A 187 13.46 -15.65 -5.35
C ALA A 187 12.34 -14.71 -5.77
N THR A 188 11.30 -15.21 -6.42
CA THR A 188 10.20 -14.39 -6.95
C THR A 188 8.84 -15.01 -6.69
N CYS A 189 7.82 -14.16 -6.64
CA CYS A 189 6.42 -14.54 -6.59
C CYS A 189 5.70 -13.96 -7.80
N THR A 190 5.01 -14.79 -8.57
CA THR A 190 4.26 -14.37 -9.75
C THR A 190 3.00 -13.61 -9.34
N VAL A 191 2.85 -12.39 -9.87
CA VAL A 191 1.68 -11.52 -9.68
C VAL A 191 1.24 -11.02 -11.05
N ALA A 192 0.03 -11.37 -11.47
CA ALA A 192 -0.49 -11.08 -12.82
C ALA A 192 0.50 -11.53 -13.92
N ASP A 193 0.96 -10.61 -14.76
CA ASP A 193 1.92 -10.79 -15.85
C ASP A 193 3.36 -10.45 -15.46
N GLY A 194 3.63 -10.32 -14.16
CA GLY A 194 4.95 -9.97 -13.65
C GLY A 194 5.29 -10.71 -12.36
N TYR A 195 6.25 -10.17 -11.63
CA TYR A 195 6.74 -10.80 -10.41
C TYR A 195 7.12 -9.78 -9.33
N ILE A 196 7.15 -10.24 -8.08
CA ILE A 196 7.71 -9.55 -6.93
C ILE A 196 8.98 -10.29 -6.53
N THR A 197 10.05 -9.56 -6.23
CA THR A 197 11.32 -10.14 -5.80
C THR A 197 11.32 -10.40 -4.31
N PHE A 198 11.79 -11.56 -3.88
CA PHE A 198 12.11 -11.82 -2.49
C PHE A 198 13.47 -11.22 -2.15
N THR A 199 13.56 -10.56 -1.01
CA THR A 199 14.79 -9.95 -0.50
C THR A 199 15.05 -10.37 0.95
N ARG A 200 16.31 -10.40 1.37
CA ARG A 200 16.71 -10.60 2.76
C ARG A 200 16.79 -9.30 3.54
N LYS A 201 16.94 -8.19 2.84
CA LYS A 201 16.97 -6.83 3.41
C LYS A 201 16.25 -5.88 2.49
N PHE A 202 15.34 -5.10 3.03
CA PHE A 202 14.81 -3.96 2.30
C PHE A 202 15.93 -2.91 2.13
N LYS A 203 16.00 -2.34 0.94
CA LYS A 203 16.89 -1.20 0.65
C LYS A 203 16.05 0.06 0.75
N TYR A 204 16.38 0.87 1.72
CA TYR A 204 15.82 2.22 1.89
C TYR A 204 16.79 3.25 1.32
#